data_f71c136bafd2634bfe2e844927d79494
#
_entry.id   f71c136bafd2634bfe2e844927d79494
#
_cell.length_a   1.000
_cell.length_b   1.000
_cell.length_c   1.000
_cell.angle_alpha   90.00
_cell.angle_beta   90.00
_cell.angle_gamma   90.00
#
_symmetry.space_group_name_H-M   'P 1'
#
loop_
_entity.id
_entity.type
_entity.pdbx_description
1 polymer ?
#
loop_
_entity_poly.entity_id
_entity_poly.type
_entity_poly.pdbx_seq_one_letter_code
_entity_poly.pdbx_strand_id
1 'polypeptide(L)'
;MEEKLRECFSEMVVYKDLKNNNFFSSLSLPSFLRDWLLKKFSDEDGRVDAQEVAEFVHTYLPRKEEWISIKNRVVYENERVQILTKVAIDIDIKTGEISFSLPDFGLTSKETIIEPHVWEEYKSELVNGQETWGVIELGYRFPDDTVKPKITGKIKMTGFTNFCPYTVDLDYYKDARAEFTVSEWIDVLLGAIDYNASGYSGEDEKLAMLTRLLPFVEKRI
;
A
#
# COMPACT_ATOMS: atom_id res chain seq x y z
N MET A 1 -7.84 -9.07 26.81
CA MET A 1 -7.42 -8.02 25.84
C MET A 1 -7.59 -8.50 24.40
N GLU A 2 -6.98 -9.59 23.98
CA GLU A 2 -7.07 -10.08 22.59
C GLU A 2 -8.50 -10.38 22.12
N GLU A 3 -9.29 -11.05 22.94
CA GLU A 3 -10.69 -11.36 22.64
C GLU A 3 -11.51 -10.08 22.46
N LYS A 4 -11.36 -9.10 23.36
CA LYS A 4 -11.99 -7.80 23.30
C LYS A 4 -11.57 -6.99 22.05
N LEU A 5 -10.29 -7.08 21.66
CA LEU A 5 -9.81 -6.46 20.43
C LEU A 5 -10.48 -7.07 19.19
N ARG A 6 -10.61 -8.41 19.16
CA ARG A 6 -11.28 -9.11 18.05
C ARG A 6 -12.77 -8.78 17.98
N GLU A 7 -13.45 -8.64 19.12
CA GLU A 7 -14.85 -8.23 19.17
C GLU A 7 -15.05 -6.78 18.68
N CYS A 8 -14.19 -5.84 19.12
CA CYS A 8 -14.33 -4.43 18.81
C CYS A 8 -13.78 -4.04 17.44
N PHE A 9 -12.71 -4.68 16.97
CA PHE A 9 -12.02 -4.32 15.74
C PHE A 9 -12.02 -5.42 14.67
N SER A 10 -12.63 -6.57 14.96
CA SER A 10 -12.84 -7.70 14.06
C SER A 10 -11.73 -7.87 12.99
N GLU A 11 -12.01 -7.38 11.80
CA GLU A 11 -11.13 -7.51 10.64
C GLU A 11 -9.84 -6.70 10.69
N MET A 12 -9.67 -5.75 11.62
CA MET A 12 -8.47 -4.92 11.74
C MET A 12 -7.41 -5.53 12.64
N VAL A 13 -7.76 -6.60 13.39
CA VAL A 13 -6.81 -7.29 14.25
C VAL A 13 -6.01 -8.29 13.43
N VAL A 14 -4.69 -8.14 13.45
CA VAL A 14 -3.75 -9.06 12.81
C VAL A 14 -2.99 -9.81 13.89
N TYR A 15 -3.04 -11.14 13.83
CA TYR A 15 -2.25 -11.98 14.72
C TYR A 15 -0.82 -12.11 14.18
N LYS A 16 0.15 -11.62 14.95
CA LYS A 16 1.59 -11.69 14.59
C LYS A 16 2.25 -12.82 15.40
N ASP A 17 2.45 -13.98 14.79
CA ASP A 17 3.28 -15.01 15.37
C ASP A 17 4.76 -14.60 15.28
N LEU A 18 5.37 -14.32 16.44
CA LEU A 18 6.78 -13.92 16.54
C LEU A 18 7.74 -14.97 15.98
N LYS A 19 7.34 -16.24 15.90
CA LYS A 19 8.18 -17.31 15.35
C LYS A 19 8.29 -17.25 13.82
N ASN A 20 7.24 -16.78 13.15
CA ASN A 20 7.20 -16.63 11.69
C ASN A 20 7.61 -15.22 11.23
N ASN A 21 7.91 -14.30 12.14
CA ASN A 21 8.20 -12.90 11.83
C ASN A 21 9.47 -12.72 10.95
N ASN A 22 10.40 -13.66 10.97
CA ASN A 22 11.63 -13.60 10.17
C ASN A 22 11.34 -13.62 8.66
N PHE A 23 10.35 -14.38 8.21
CA PHE A 23 9.96 -14.45 6.81
C PHE A 23 9.44 -13.08 6.32
N PHE A 24 8.49 -12.49 7.02
CA PHE A 24 7.91 -11.19 6.66
C PHE A 24 8.92 -10.04 6.77
N SER A 25 9.84 -10.10 7.74
CA SER A 25 10.91 -9.11 7.87
C SER A 25 11.88 -9.15 6.68
N SER A 26 12.09 -10.33 6.09
CA SER A 26 12.97 -10.49 4.91
C SER A 26 12.36 -9.91 3.63
N LEU A 27 11.04 -9.70 3.58
CA LEU A 27 10.36 -9.16 2.40
C LEU A 27 10.57 -7.66 2.21
N SER A 28 11.10 -6.94 3.20
CA SER A 28 11.34 -5.48 3.17
C SER A 28 10.12 -4.65 2.77
N LEU A 29 8.92 -5.11 3.14
CA LEU A 29 7.65 -4.47 2.83
C LEU A 29 7.23 -3.48 3.91
N PRO A 30 6.47 -2.41 3.56
CA PRO A 30 5.80 -1.56 4.55
C PRO A 30 4.93 -2.37 5.51
N SER A 31 4.81 -1.91 6.78
CA SER A 31 4.08 -2.66 7.81
C SER A 31 2.62 -2.93 7.45
N PHE A 32 1.92 -1.92 6.91
CA PHE A 32 0.52 -2.07 6.50
C PHE A 32 0.32 -3.15 5.42
N LEU A 33 1.29 -3.29 4.52
CA LEU A 33 1.23 -4.30 3.46
C LEU A 33 1.54 -5.70 4.02
N ARG A 34 2.49 -5.80 4.95
CA ARG A 34 2.74 -7.05 5.68
C ARG A 34 1.51 -7.51 6.46
N ASP A 35 0.87 -6.59 7.17
CA ASP A 35 -0.32 -6.88 7.97
C ASP A 35 -1.49 -7.33 7.07
N TRP A 36 -1.65 -6.68 5.91
CA TRP A 36 -2.64 -7.10 4.92
C TRP A 36 -2.34 -8.49 4.33
N LEU A 37 -1.07 -8.80 4.02
CA LEU A 37 -0.67 -10.13 3.55
C LEU A 37 -0.91 -11.20 4.61
N LEU A 38 -0.52 -10.93 5.87
CA LEU A 38 -0.80 -11.83 6.99
C LEU A 38 -2.30 -12.14 7.07
N LYS A 39 -3.14 -11.12 7.02
CA LYS A 39 -4.59 -11.29 7.06
C LYS A 39 -5.13 -12.07 5.87
N LYS A 40 -4.67 -11.73 4.66
CA LYS A 40 -5.15 -12.33 3.41
C LYS A 40 -4.82 -13.83 3.30
N PHE A 41 -3.65 -14.22 3.78
CA PHE A 41 -3.11 -15.58 3.62
C PHE A 41 -3.10 -16.39 4.93
N SER A 42 -3.71 -15.89 6.02
CA SER A 42 -3.89 -16.69 7.24
C SER A 42 -5.14 -17.54 7.14
N ASP A 43 -5.02 -18.79 7.64
CA ASP A 43 -6.15 -19.67 7.88
C ASP A 43 -6.94 -19.27 9.14
N GLU A 44 -7.97 -20.05 9.48
CA GLU A 44 -8.81 -19.83 10.67
C GLU A 44 -8.01 -19.92 11.99
N ASP A 45 -6.89 -20.65 11.99
CA ASP A 45 -5.98 -20.80 13.13
C ASP A 45 -4.91 -19.68 13.19
N GLY A 46 -4.90 -18.75 12.23
CA GLY A 46 -3.93 -17.66 12.11
C GLY A 46 -2.57 -18.10 11.56
N ARG A 47 -2.48 -19.30 10.95
CA ARG A 47 -1.27 -19.78 10.30
C ARG A 47 -1.22 -19.24 8.88
N VAL A 48 -0.03 -18.87 8.44
CA VAL A 48 0.21 -18.30 7.11
C VAL A 48 1.00 -19.29 6.27
N ASP A 49 0.53 -19.55 5.06
CA ASP A 49 1.32 -20.28 4.07
C ASP A 49 2.37 -19.35 3.46
N ALA A 50 3.61 -19.56 3.87
CA ALA A 50 4.75 -18.77 3.41
C ALA A 50 4.99 -18.91 1.89
N GLN A 51 4.60 -20.03 1.28
CA GLN A 51 4.77 -20.24 -0.15
C GLN A 51 3.75 -19.41 -0.94
N GLU A 52 2.49 -19.41 -0.54
CA GLU A 52 1.45 -18.57 -1.20
C GLU A 52 1.78 -17.09 -1.11
N VAL A 53 2.26 -16.63 0.04
CA VAL A 53 2.72 -15.23 0.21
C VAL A 53 3.90 -14.93 -0.68
N ALA A 54 4.89 -15.83 -0.75
CA ALA A 54 6.07 -15.64 -1.60
C ALA A 54 5.69 -15.56 -3.09
N GLU A 55 4.78 -16.41 -3.55
CA GLU A 55 4.27 -16.39 -4.92
C GLU A 55 3.52 -15.10 -5.24
N PHE A 56 2.68 -14.64 -4.31
CA PHE A 56 1.97 -13.36 -4.46
C PHE A 56 2.96 -12.18 -4.53
N VAL A 57 3.91 -12.13 -3.61
CA VAL A 57 4.94 -11.07 -3.57
C VAL A 57 5.76 -11.08 -4.86
N HIS A 58 6.19 -12.25 -5.29
CA HIS A 58 6.96 -12.38 -6.54
C HIS A 58 6.16 -11.93 -7.77
N THR A 59 4.87 -12.20 -7.78
CA THR A 59 4.00 -11.88 -8.93
C THR A 59 3.65 -10.40 -8.99
N TYR A 60 3.28 -9.79 -7.86
CA TYR A 60 2.67 -8.45 -7.84
C TYR A 60 3.55 -7.37 -7.23
N LEU A 61 4.60 -7.72 -6.49
CA LEU A 61 5.47 -6.79 -5.76
C LEU A 61 6.94 -6.93 -6.25
N PRO A 62 7.23 -6.55 -7.49
CA PRO A 62 8.57 -6.69 -8.02
C PRO A 62 9.56 -5.81 -7.25
N ARG A 63 10.77 -6.30 -7.11
CA ARG A 63 11.87 -5.52 -6.56
C ARG A 63 12.37 -4.50 -7.58
N LYS A 64 13.03 -3.46 -7.10
CA LYS A 64 13.58 -2.40 -7.95
C LYS A 64 14.51 -2.94 -9.04
N GLU A 65 15.27 -3.97 -8.72
CA GLU A 65 16.22 -4.64 -9.64
C GLU A 65 15.50 -5.36 -10.79
N GLU A 66 14.25 -5.80 -10.57
CA GLU A 66 13.45 -6.53 -11.57
C GLU A 66 12.76 -5.58 -12.56
N TRP A 67 12.85 -4.27 -12.33
CA TRP A 67 12.19 -3.28 -13.17
C TRP A 67 12.65 -3.30 -14.64
N ILE A 68 13.91 -3.62 -14.89
CA ILE A 68 14.43 -3.77 -16.27
C ILE A 68 13.73 -4.93 -16.97
N SER A 69 13.51 -6.04 -16.30
CA SER A 69 12.78 -7.20 -16.86
C SER A 69 11.32 -6.84 -17.16
N ILE A 70 10.66 -6.13 -16.24
CA ILE A 70 9.28 -5.65 -16.46
C ILE A 70 9.21 -4.71 -17.66
N LYS A 71 10.12 -3.75 -17.78
CA LYS A 71 10.18 -2.87 -18.96
C LYS A 71 10.35 -3.65 -20.26
N ASN A 72 11.21 -4.67 -20.26
CA ASN A 72 11.39 -5.54 -21.43
C ASN A 72 10.08 -6.23 -21.84
N ARG A 73 9.42 -6.87 -20.90
CA ARG A 73 8.13 -7.54 -21.13
C ARG A 73 7.07 -6.57 -21.68
N VAL A 74 6.95 -5.39 -21.06
CA VAL A 74 5.95 -4.40 -21.46
C VAL A 74 6.28 -3.78 -22.83
N VAL A 75 7.54 -3.39 -23.07
CA VAL A 75 7.91 -2.57 -24.24
C VAL A 75 8.26 -3.42 -25.47
N TYR A 76 9.01 -4.51 -25.30
CA TYR A 76 9.49 -5.32 -26.41
C TYR A 76 8.63 -6.57 -26.65
N GLU A 77 8.14 -7.19 -25.58
CA GLU A 77 7.29 -8.38 -25.70
C GLU A 77 5.81 -8.03 -25.80
N ASN A 78 5.48 -6.75 -25.59
CA ASN A 78 4.11 -6.20 -25.61
C ASN A 78 3.15 -6.92 -24.66
N GLU A 79 3.67 -7.37 -23.53
CA GLU A 79 2.87 -7.99 -22.50
C GLU A 79 2.16 -6.94 -21.63
N ARG A 80 1.02 -7.33 -21.08
CA ARG A 80 0.38 -6.60 -19.99
C ARG A 80 0.88 -7.15 -18.67
N VAL A 81 1.42 -6.28 -17.82
CA VAL A 81 2.00 -6.67 -16.53
C VAL A 81 1.25 -5.96 -15.42
N GLN A 82 0.79 -6.72 -14.43
CA GLN A 82 0.16 -6.17 -13.23
C GLN A 82 1.17 -6.11 -12.09
N ILE A 83 1.23 -4.95 -11.42
CA ILE A 83 2.07 -4.75 -10.25
C ILE A 83 1.31 -3.95 -9.18
N LEU A 84 1.56 -4.29 -7.91
CA LEU A 84 1.09 -3.53 -6.76
C LEU A 84 2.20 -2.55 -6.34
N THR A 85 1.94 -1.26 -6.48
CA THR A 85 2.95 -0.22 -6.22
C THR A 85 2.33 1.12 -5.88
N LYS A 86 3.18 2.05 -5.47
CA LYS A 86 2.83 3.46 -5.36
C LYS A 86 2.79 4.13 -6.73
N VAL A 87 1.75 4.92 -6.92
CA VAL A 87 1.53 5.72 -8.14
C VAL A 87 1.38 7.18 -7.74
N ALA A 88 2.08 8.06 -8.41
CA ALA A 88 1.84 9.51 -8.33
C ALA A 88 1.39 10.04 -9.68
N ILE A 89 0.37 10.88 -9.67
CA ILE A 89 -0.25 11.44 -10.88
C ILE A 89 0.38 12.79 -11.21
N ASP A 90 0.55 13.04 -12.49
CA ASP A 90 0.99 14.32 -13.03
C ASP A 90 0.07 14.76 -14.18
N ILE A 91 -0.31 16.03 -14.18
CA ILE A 91 -1.18 16.62 -15.19
C ILE A 91 -0.42 17.78 -15.87
N ASP A 92 -0.09 17.61 -17.13
CA ASP A 92 0.51 18.69 -17.92
C ASP A 92 -0.54 19.76 -18.23
N ILE A 93 -0.39 20.92 -17.59
CA ILE A 93 -1.34 22.05 -17.74
C ILE A 93 -1.39 22.58 -19.16
N LYS A 94 -0.32 22.42 -19.97
CA LYS A 94 -0.24 22.96 -21.34
C LYS A 94 -0.96 22.08 -22.35
N THR A 95 -0.81 20.78 -22.20
CA THR A 95 -1.35 19.79 -23.15
C THR A 95 -2.62 19.12 -22.65
N GLY A 96 -2.91 19.17 -21.34
CA GLY A 96 -3.95 18.40 -20.69
C GLY A 96 -3.65 16.90 -20.62
N GLU A 97 -2.42 16.47 -20.95
CA GLU A 97 -2.02 15.07 -20.88
C GLU A 97 -1.90 14.63 -19.42
N ILE A 98 -2.50 13.48 -19.12
CA ILE A 98 -2.49 12.87 -17.79
C ILE A 98 -1.53 11.71 -17.83
N SER A 99 -0.55 11.77 -16.95
CA SER A 99 0.53 10.80 -16.82
C SER A 99 0.71 10.36 -15.38
N PHE A 100 1.56 9.38 -15.15
CA PHE A 100 1.86 8.88 -13.82
C PHE A 100 3.37 8.67 -13.66
N SER A 101 3.81 8.57 -12.43
CA SER A 101 5.15 8.12 -12.08
C SER A 101 5.09 6.95 -11.13
N LEU A 102 6.14 6.12 -11.14
CA LEU A 102 6.34 5.04 -10.18
C LEU A 102 7.60 5.34 -9.37
N PRO A 103 7.48 6.02 -8.22
CA PRO A 103 8.63 6.51 -7.46
C PRO A 103 9.60 5.40 -7.07
N ASP A 104 9.09 4.23 -6.67
CA ASP A 104 9.90 3.11 -6.21
C ASP A 104 10.78 2.52 -7.33
N PHE A 105 10.38 2.70 -8.59
CA PHE A 105 11.10 2.20 -9.77
C PHE A 105 11.85 3.30 -10.55
N GLY A 106 11.68 4.56 -10.17
CA GLY A 106 12.28 5.69 -10.87
C GLY A 106 11.68 5.95 -12.26
N LEU A 107 10.47 5.44 -12.53
CA LEU A 107 9.74 5.77 -13.76
C LEU A 107 9.10 7.15 -13.63
N THR A 108 9.40 8.03 -14.57
CA THR A 108 8.95 9.42 -14.55
C THR A 108 7.68 9.64 -15.37
N SER A 109 6.91 10.68 -15.03
CA SER A 109 5.69 11.06 -15.75
C SER A 109 5.91 11.36 -17.24
N LYS A 110 7.13 11.72 -17.64
CA LYS A 110 7.47 11.96 -19.05
C LYS A 110 7.42 10.70 -19.93
N GLU A 111 7.63 9.55 -19.33
CA GLU A 111 7.70 8.24 -19.99
C GLU A 111 6.36 7.49 -19.98
N THR A 112 5.33 8.09 -19.40
CA THR A 112 4.07 7.41 -19.13
C THR A 112 2.85 8.16 -19.62
N ILE A 113 1.71 7.47 -19.66
CA ILE A 113 0.38 8.03 -19.93
C ILE A 113 -0.68 7.15 -19.26
N ILE A 114 -1.80 7.73 -18.89
CA ILE A 114 -2.98 7.00 -18.40
C ILE A 114 -3.99 6.88 -19.56
N GLU A 115 -4.55 5.69 -19.76
CA GLU A 115 -5.63 5.53 -20.75
C GLU A 115 -6.89 6.29 -20.30
N PRO A 116 -7.61 6.94 -21.22
CA PRO A 116 -8.76 7.78 -20.86
C PRO A 116 -9.82 7.08 -20.03
N HIS A 117 -10.11 5.80 -20.30
CA HIS A 117 -11.11 5.05 -19.55
C HIS A 117 -10.67 4.82 -18.10
N VAL A 118 -9.38 4.55 -17.84
CA VAL A 118 -8.84 4.39 -16.49
C VAL A 118 -8.95 5.70 -15.71
N TRP A 119 -8.63 6.82 -16.37
CA TRP A 119 -8.76 8.13 -15.75
C TRP A 119 -10.21 8.46 -15.39
N GLU A 120 -11.14 8.28 -16.31
CA GLU A 120 -12.54 8.58 -16.06
C GLU A 120 -13.14 7.76 -14.93
N GLU A 121 -12.73 6.51 -14.79
CA GLU A 121 -13.21 5.61 -13.76
C GLU A 121 -12.60 5.89 -12.38
N TYR A 122 -11.28 6.14 -12.32
CA TYR A 122 -10.53 6.17 -11.05
C TYR A 122 -9.95 7.54 -10.67
N LYS A 123 -10.32 8.62 -11.36
CA LYS A 123 -9.75 9.96 -11.10
C LYS A 123 -9.90 10.44 -9.66
N SER A 124 -11.01 10.12 -9.01
CA SER A 124 -11.26 10.50 -7.61
C SER A 124 -10.27 9.86 -6.63
N GLU A 125 -9.88 8.62 -6.88
CA GLU A 125 -8.92 7.89 -6.05
C GLU A 125 -7.48 8.27 -6.38
N LEU A 126 -7.19 8.45 -7.67
CA LEU A 126 -5.85 8.79 -8.14
C LEU A 126 -5.42 10.21 -7.77
N VAL A 127 -6.35 11.15 -7.62
CA VAL A 127 -6.05 12.56 -7.29
C VAL A 127 -6.07 12.85 -5.79
N ASN A 128 -6.63 11.95 -4.97
CA ASN A 128 -6.87 12.18 -3.54
C ASN A 128 -5.60 12.26 -2.67
N GLY A 129 -4.42 11.97 -3.21
CA GLY A 129 -3.16 12.01 -2.48
C GLY A 129 -1.97 12.35 -3.38
N GLN A 130 -0.83 12.64 -2.77
CA GLN A 130 0.42 12.80 -3.53
C GLN A 130 0.89 11.46 -4.12
N GLU A 131 0.64 10.37 -3.40
CA GLU A 131 0.96 9.00 -3.81
C GLU A 131 -0.20 8.08 -3.40
N THR A 132 -0.66 7.25 -4.32
CA THR A 132 -1.73 6.27 -4.09
C THR A 132 -1.18 4.87 -4.32
N TRP A 133 -1.48 3.94 -3.41
CA TRP A 133 -1.19 2.53 -3.62
C TRP A 133 -2.27 1.86 -4.46
N GLY A 134 -1.87 1.08 -5.45
CA GLY A 134 -2.82 0.33 -6.28
C GLY A 134 -2.17 -0.80 -7.06
N VAL A 135 -2.99 -1.74 -7.47
CA VAL A 135 -2.63 -2.71 -8.51
C VAL A 135 -2.84 -2.01 -9.84
N ILE A 136 -1.76 -1.77 -10.55
CA ILE A 136 -1.78 -1.17 -11.88
C ILE A 136 -1.50 -2.22 -12.94
N GLU A 137 -2.19 -2.12 -14.07
CA GLU A 137 -1.87 -2.87 -15.27
C GLU A 137 -1.10 -1.96 -16.23
N LEU A 138 0.10 -2.38 -16.59
CA LEU A 138 1.00 -1.68 -17.49
C LEU A 138 0.93 -2.29 -18.89
N GLY A 139 0.88 -1.44 -19.91
CA GLY A 139 1.04 -1.80 -21.30
C GLY A 139 1.95 -0.79 -22.01
N TYR A 140 2.08 -0.91 -23.31
CA TYR A 140 2.91 0.01 -24.10
C TYR A 140 2.11 0.68 -25.21
N ARG A 141 2.32 1.98 -25.40
CA ARG A 141 1.88 2.74 -26.57
C ARG A 141 3.06 2.88 -27.51
N PHE A 142 2.96 2.28 -28.69
CA PHE A 142 4.01 2.36 -29.70
C PHE A 142 4.13 3.79 -30.26
N PRO A 143 5.35 4.21 -30.64
CA PRO A 143 5.53 5.47 -31.36
C PRO A 143 4.89 5.39 -32.75
N ASP A 144 4.36 6.53 -33.20
CA ASP A 144 3.83 6.68 -34.55
C ASP A 144 4.30 7.99 -35.19
N ASP A 145 5.18 7.87 -36.18
CA ASP A 145 5.74 9.00 -36.92
C ASP A 145 4.86 9.43 -38.09
N THR A 146 3.84 8.68 -38.41
CA THR A 146 2.93 8.97 -39.57
C THR A 146 1.91 10.04 -39.26
N VAL A 147 1.58 10.25 -37.97
CA VAL A 147 0.61 11.26 -37.51
C VAL A 147 1.29 12.58 -37.11
N LYS A 148 0.51 13.67 -37.10
CA LYS A 148 0.96 14.97 -36.62
C LYS A 148 0.04 15.50 -35.53
N PRO A 149 0.54 15.84 -34.34
CA PRO A 149 1.95 15.69 -33.91
C PRO A 149 2.35 14.19 -33.76
N LYS A 150 3.66 13.93 -33.92
CA LYS A 150 4.20 12.58 -33.75
C LYS A 150 3.88 12.00 -32.39
N ILE A 151 3.47 10.74 -32.37
CA ILE A 151 3.22 10.02 -31.11
C ILE A 151 4.53 9.39 -30.63
N THR A 152 4.92 9.73 -29.41
CA THR A 152 6.07 9.11 -28.75
C THR A 152 5.67 7.81 -28.05
N GLY A 153 6.58 6.84 -28.02
CA GLY A 153 6.38 5.61 -27.24
C GLY A 153 6.30 5.95 -25.74
N LYS A 154 5.29 5.41 -25.05
CA LYS A 154 5.10 5.61 -23.61
C LYS A 154 4.57 4.33 -22.94
N ILE A 155 4.98 4.09 -21.72
CA ILE A 155 4.32 3.09 -20.86
C ILE A 155 2.95 3.64 -20.51
N LYS A 156 1.91 2.83 -20.70
CA LYS A 156 0.53 3.23 -20.44
C LYS A 156 -0.06 2.45 -19.27
N MET A 157 -0.82 3.12 -18.43
CA MET A 157 -1.68 2.48 -17.46
C MET A 157 -2.98 2.08 -18.16
N THR A 158 -3.24 0.78 -18.24
CA THR A 158 -4.41 0.19 -18.89
C THR A 158 -5.45 -0.32 -17.91
N GLY A 159 -5.09 -0.40 -16.62
CA GLY A 159 -5.97 -0.75 -15.52
C GLY A 159 -5.44 -0.24 -14.20
N PHE A 160 -6.35 0.02 -13.27
CA PHE A 160 -6.06 0.42 -11.91
C PHE A 160 -7.07 -0.21 -10.97
N THR A 161 -6.60 -0.67 -9.82
CA THR A 161 -7.45 -1.07 -8.69
C THR A 161 -6.85 -0.46 -7.43
N ASN A 162 -7.62 0.38 -6.76
CA ASN A 162 -7.16 1.04 -5.55
C ASN A 162 -6.83 -0.01 -4.48
N PHE A 163 -5.64 0.09 -3.90
CA PHE A 163 -5.25 -0.71 -2.77
C PHE A 163 -5.62 0.03 -1.48
N CYS A 164 -6.83 -0.21 -1.03
CA CYS A 164 -7.32 0.28 0.25
C CYS A 164 -7.57 -0.93 1.18
N PRO A 165 -6.55 -1.35 1.97
CA PRO A 165 -6.65 -2.56 2.79
C PRO A 165 -7.66 -2.43 3.92
N TYR A 166 -8.00 -1.20 4.31
CA TYR A 166 -8.93 -0.91 5.41
C TYR A 166 -9.83 0.29 5.07
N THR A 167 -11.11 0.15 5.40
CA THR A 167 -12.05 1.28 5.35
C THR A 167 -11.91 2.10 6.62
N VAL A 168 -11.69 3.42 6.48
CA VAL A 168 -11.64 4.32 7.63
C VAL A 168 -13.05 4.83 7.94
N ASP A 169 -13.68 4.27 8.97
CA ASP A 169 -14.92 4.74 9.54
C ASP A 169 -14.65 5.33 10.92
N LEU A 170 -14.74 6.66 11.04
CA LEU A 170 -14.41 7.35 12.27
C LEU A 170 -15.41 7.08 13.40
N ASP A 171 -16.66 6.86 13.08
CA ASP A 171 -17.70 6.62 14.09
C ASP A 171 -17.55 5.19 14.62
N TYR A 172 -17.27 4.22 13.77
CA TYR A 172 -16.86 2.87 14.19
C TYR A 172 -15.66 2.88 15.16
N TYR A 173 -14.62 3.68 14.85
CA TYR A 173 -13.46 3.80 15.75
C TYR A 173 -13.81 4.45 17.10
N LYS A 174 -14.70 5.44 17.12
CA LYS A 174 -15.15 6.07 18.38
C LYS A 174 -15.93 5.09 19.24
N ASP A 175 -16.84 4.33 18.63
CA ASP A 175 -17.65 3.33 19.33
C ASP A 175 -16.74 2.22 19.88
N ALA A 176 -15.85 1.66 19.07
CA ALA A 176 -14.86 0.70 19.53
C ALA A 176 -13.99 1.24 20.68
N ARG A 177 -13.54 2.53 20.58
CA ARG A 177 -12.75 3.18 21.64
C ARG A 177 -13.51 3.26 22.96
N ALA A 178 -14.81 3.45 22.93
CA ALA A 178 -15.62 3.61 24.14
C ALA A 178 -15.63 2.34 25.01
N GLU A 179 -15.41 1.18 24.42
CA GLU A 179 -15.33 -0.10 25.11
C GLU A 179 -14.05 -0.28 25.95
N PHE A 180 -13.00 0.52 25.72
CA PHE A 180 -11.70 0.37 26.38
C PHE A 180 -11.48 1.41 27.47
N THR A 181 -10.90 0.97 28.59
CA THR A 181 -10.33 1.90 29.59
C THR A 181 -9.13 2.63 29.00
N VAL A 182 -8.69 3.70 29.65
CA VAL A 182 -7.52 4.45 29.20
C VAL A 182 -6.25 3.59 29.15
N SER A 183 -6.02 2.77 30.18
CA SER A 183 -4.85 1.88 30.24
C SER A 183 -4.88 0.81 29.15
N GLU A 184 -6.03 0.19 28.88
CA GLU A 184 -6.20 -0.74 27.76
C GLU A 184 -5.99 -0.05 26.42
N TRP A 185 -6.47 1.19 26.28
CA TRP A 185 -6.29 1.95 25.05
C TRP A 185 -4.84 2.33 24.76
N ILE A 186 -4.05 2.60 25.80
CA ILE A 186 -2.60 2.75 25.69
C ILE A 186 -1.97 1.49 25.08
N ASP A 187 -2.37 0.32 25.55
CA ASP A 187 -1.89 -0.95 25.01
C ASP A 187 -2.31 -1.18 23.55
N VAL A 188 -3.53 -0.81 23.18
CA VAL A 188 -4.02 -0.84 21.79
C VAL A 188 -3.18 0.06 20.89
N LEU A 189 -2.91 1.30 21.33
CA LEU A 189 -2.12 2.25 20.55
C LEU A 189 -0.66 1.79 20.39
N LEU A 190 -0.07 1.20 21.42
CA LEU A 190 1.26 0.59 21.31
C LEU A 190 1.27 -0.54 20.29
N GLY A 191 0.27 -1.43 20.34
CA GLY A 191 0.10 -2.49 19.35
C GLY A 191 -0.05 -1.97 17.93
N ALA A 192 -0.81 -0.88 17.75
CA ALA A 192 -1.02 -0.25 16.44
C ALA A 192 0.26 0.32 15.81
N ILE A 193 1.27 0.64 16.62
CA ILE A 193 2.60 1.10 16.16
C ILE A 193 3.67 0.01 16.30
N ASP A 194 3.26 -1.25 16.31
CA ASP A 194 4.13 -2.44 16.35
C ASP A 194 4.98 -2.61 17.63
N TYR A 195 4.52 -2.06 18.77
CA TYR A 195 5.17 -2.29 20.06
C TYR A 195 4.38 -3.29 20.93
N ASN A 196 5.10 -4.17 21.60
CA ASN A 196 4.50 -5.08 22.57
C ASN A 196 4.34 -4.40 23.94
N ALA A 197 3.08 -4.10 24.31
CA ALA A 197 2.77 -3.45 25.58
C ALA A 197 3.24 -4.25 26.81
N SER A 198 3.32 -5.57 26.74
CA SER A 198 3.80 -6.42 27.86
C SER A 198 5.31 -6.31 28.12
N GLY A 199 6.07 -5.70 27.20
CA GLY A 199 7.50 -5.47 27.36
C GLY A 199 7.86 -4.27 28.25
N TYR A 200 6.87 -3.49 28.70
CA TYR A 200 7.08 -2.29 29.51
C TYR A 200 6.72 -2.52 30.97
N SER A 201 7.54 -1.98 31.89
CA SER A 201 7.39 -2.22 33.32
C SER A 201 6.30 -1.37 33.97
N GLY A 202 5.85 -0.29 33.31
CA GLY A 202 4.84 0.61 33.85
C GLY A 202 4.19 1.50 32.81
N GLU A 203 3.15 2.21 33.24
CA GLU A 203 2.36 3.09 32.39
C GLU A 203 3.17 4.30 31.88
N ASP A 204 4.08 4.84 32.70
CA ASP A 204 4.94 5.96 32.32
C ASP A 204 5.86 5.60 31.14
N GLU A 205 6.40 4.38 31.12
CA GLU A 205 7.22 3.90 30.00
C GLU A 205 6.38 3.75 28.73
N LYS A 206 5.17 3.22 28.84
CA LYS A 206 4.21 3.11 27.74
C LYS A 206 3.85 4.49 27.16
N LEU A 207 3.55 5.45 28.03
CA LEU A 207 3.25 6.83 27.62
C LEU A 207 4.44 7.51 26.96
N ALA A 208 5.66 7.30 27.46
CA ALA A 208 6.87 7.80 26.82
C ALA A 208 7.04 7.27 25.40
N MET A 209 6.68 6.00 25.14
CA MET A 209 6.72 5.44 23.78
C MET A 209 5.63 6.05 22.87
N LEU A 210 4.45 6.34 23.41
CA LEU A 210 3.36 6.96 22.66
C LEU A 210 3.66 8.42 22.26
N THR A 211 4.68 9.08 22.85
CA THR A 211 5.10 10.42 22.37
C THR A 211 5.52 10.43 20.91
N ARG A 212 5.87 9.27 20.34
CA ARG A 212 6.12 9.11 18.90
C ARG A 212 4.91 9.42 18.02
N LEU A 213 3.70 9.38 18.57
CA LEU A 213 2.47 9.76 17.86
C LEU A 213 2.23 11.28 17.86
N LEU A 214 2.95 12.06 18.66
CA LEU A 214 2.77 13.52 18.75
C LEU A 214 2.86 14.21 17.37
N PRO A 215 3.80 13.86 16.46
CA PRO A 215 3.88 14.49 15.15
C PRO A 215 2.59 14.38 14.31
N PHE A 216 1.74 13.39 14.60
CA PHE A 216 0.48 13.18 13.87
C PHE A 216 -0.71 13.95 14.46
N VAL A 217 -0.59 14.43 15.71
CA VAL A 217 -1.71 15.09 16.41
C VAL A 217 -1.42 16.56 16.72
N GLU A 218 -0.17 16.95 16.83
CA GLU A 218 0.24 18.32 17.10
C GLU A 218 0.40 19.14 15.81
N LYS A 219 -0.10 20.39 15.84
CA LYS A 219 0.00 21.29 14.68
C LYS A 219 1.40 21.88 14.47
N ARG A 220 2.21 21.90 15.51
CA ARG A 220 3.59 22.44 15.49
C ARG A 220 4.44 21.62 16.47
N ILE A 221 5.53 21.11 16.01
CA ILE A 221 6.57 20.47 16.81
C ILE A 221 7.84 21.27 16.60
#